data_286b48556c206ee6296d497fad34c180
#
_entry.id   286b48556c206ee6296d497fad34c180
#
_cell.length_a   1.000
_cell.length_b   1.000
_cell.length_c   1.000
_cell.angle_alpha   90.00
_cell.angle_beta   90.00
_cell.angle_gamma   90.00
#
_symmetry.space_group_name_H-M   'P 1'
#
loop_
_entity.id
_entity.type
_entity.pdbx_description
1 polymer ?
#
loop_
_entity_poly.entity_id
_entity_poly.type
_entity_poly.pdbx_seq_one_letter_code
_entity_poly.pdbx_strand_id
1 'polypeptide(L)'
;MEGKNMENQPTLRETKKHGAAWFPFNIYPCAIPQDFTQVALHWQDSMELVFVKKGRGIVQAGLTSYTAAAGDIYVFAPGVLHALRQLDNERMEYENIIFSLSMLLPGKYDYTKEDFLTPLLAGRFTVPTVFTPVYPYYEDVVAPIDACDEICKTMPQGYQLYIKSKLYEFFFVLDNRCRNLTKPLKSKKTLDKMKVVLKYVENNYADKISIADIADVAGFSESHFMRYFKETMGTSFVDYLNDHGCETFAKLRQLGAFYFR
;
A
#
# COMPACT_ATOMS: atom_id res chain seq x y z
N MET A 1 3.11 23.84 31.99
CA MET A 1 3.76 23.05 30.92
C MET A 1 2.67 22.24 30.25
N GLU A 2 2.08 22.81 29.23
CA GLU A 2 0.97 22.21 28.49
C GLU A 2 1.53 21.27 27.44
N GLY A 3 1.17 19.98 27.58
CA GLY A 3 1.48 18.96 26.56
C GLY A 3 0.67 19.27 25.30
N LYS A 4 1.36 19.68 24.24
CA LYS A 4 0.76 19.73 22.89
C LYS A 4 0.32 18.31 22.50
N ASN A 5 -0.98 18.08 22.47
CA ASN A 5 -1.59 16.96 21.77
C ASN A 5 -1.16 17.06 20.31
N MET A 6 -0.31 16.14 19.88
CA MET A 6 -0.02 15.93 18.47
C MET A 6 -1.23 15.19 17.87
N GLU A 7 -2.23 15.97 17.44
CA GLU A 7 -3.38 15.44 16.72
C GLU A 7 -2.96 14.92 15.35
N ASN A 8 -3.46 13.75 15.02
CA ASN A 8 -3.24 12.97 13.80
C ASN A 8 -3.30 13.82 12.52
N GLN A 9 -2.14 14.11 11.96
CA GLN A 9 -2.00 14.68 10.62
C GLN A 9 -2.23 13.54 9.57
N PRO A 10 -2.85 13.84 8.43
CA PRO A 10 -3.01 12.85 7.36
C PRO A 10 -1.65 12.53 6.78
N THR A 11 -1.08 11.42 7.18
CA THR A 11 0.20 10.94 6.66
C THR A 11 -0.05 9.99 5.50
N LEU A 12 0.80 10.06 4.46
CA LEU A 12 0.80 9.05 3.39
C LEU A 12 1.24 7.68 3.89
N ARG A 13 1.85 7.63 5.05
CA ARG A 13 2.04 6.38 5.79
C ARG A 13 0.76 6.04 6.52
N GLU A 14 0.11 4.98 6.12
CA GLU A 14 -1.01 4.45 6.87
C GLU A 14 -0.51 3.96 8.24
N THR A 15 -1.08 4.52 9.30
CA THR A 15 -0.75 4.15 10.69
C THR A 15 -1.80 3.25 11.31
N LYS A 16 -2.89 2.95 10.58
CA LYS A 16 -3.95 2.05 11.03
C LYS A 16 -3.38 0.66 11.27
N LYS A 17 -3.71 0.09 12.42
CA LYS A 17 -3.38 -1.29 12.75
C LYS A 17 -4.47 -2.22 12.23
N HIS A 18 -4.09 -3.24 11.49
CA HIS A 18 -4.99 -4.24 10.93
C HIS A 18 -4.95 -5.52 11.76
N GLY A 19 -6.13 -5.96 12.21
CA GLY A 19 -6.25 -7.11 13.09
C GLY A 19 -5.85 -6.85 14.54
N ALA A 20 -5.76 -7.92 15.33
CA ALA A 20 -5.33 -7.85 16.71
C ALA A 20 -3.80 -7.74 16.82
N ALA A 21 -3.28 -7.14 17.90
CA ALA A 21 -1.83 -6.97 18.09
C ALA A 21 -1.07 -8.32 18.07
N TRP A 22 -1.69 -9.38 18.55
CA TRP A 22 -1.14 -10.74 18.57
C TRP A 22 -1.41 -11.55 17.27
N PHE A 23 -2.33 -11.06 16.41
CA PHE A 23 -2.63 -11.61 15.09
C PHE A 23 -2.96 -10.47 14.14
N PRO A 24 -1.94 -9.75 13.61
CA PRO A 24 -2.10 -8.58 12.75
C PRO A 24 -2.39 -9.02 11.31
N PHE A 25 -3.60 -9.51 11.07
CA PHE A 25 -4.16 -9.96 9.80
C PHE A 25 -5.61 -9.53 9.71
N ASN A 26 -6.03 -9.05 8.54
CA ASN A 26 -7.45 -8.83 8.24
C ASN A 26 -7.72 -8.90 6.75
N ILE A 27 -8.97 -9.21 6.40
CA ILE A 27 -9.52 -9.14 5.04
C ILE A 27 -10.69 -8.16 5.08
N TYR A 28 -10.66 -7.19 4.15
CA TYR A 28 -11.70 -6.18 3.99
C TYR A 28 -12.33 -6.34 2.61
N PRO A 29 -13.62 -6.75 2.51
CA PRO A 29 -14.35 -6.60 1.27
C PRO A 29 -14.59 -5.10 1.02
N CYS A 30 -14.24 -4.65 -0.17
CA CYS A 30 -14.28 -3.25 -0.56
C CYS A 30 -14.89 -3.09 -1.94
N ALA A 31 -15.53 -1.95 -2.19
CA ALA A 31 -16.08 -1.62 -3.48
C ALA A 31 -15.88 -0.14 -3.86
N ILE A 32 -15.32 0.10 -5.03
CA ILE A 32 -15.20 1.42 -5.64
C ILE A 32 -16.26 1.53 -6.76
N PRO A 33 -17.11 2.56 -6.77
CA PRO A 33 -17.12 3.75 -5.90
C PRO A 33 -18.08 3.67 -4.69
N GLN A 34 -18.63 2.50 -4.33
CA GLN A 34 -19.71 2.39 -3.31
C GLN A 34 -19.23 2.76 -1.90
N ASP A 35 -18.10 2.22 -1.46
CA ASP A 35 -17.59 2.47 -0.11
C ASP A 35 -16.81 3.78 -0.08
N PHE A 36 -16.05 4.04 -1.15
CA PHE A 36 -15.26 5.25 -1.37
C PHE A 36 -14.91 5.40 -2.85
N THR A 37 -14.73 6.62 -3.32
CA THR A 37 -14.45 6.90 -4.74
C THR A 37 -13.02 6.52 -5.14
N GLN A 38 -12.09 6.55 -4.18
CA GLN A 38 -10.69 6.17 -4.37
C GLN A 38 -10.02 5.84 -3.03
N VAL A 39 -8.98 5.03 -3.09
CA VAL A 39 -7.96 4.93 -2.05
C VAL A 39 -6.81 5.82 -2.47
N ALA A 40 -6.60 6.91 -1.72
CA ALA A 40 -5.53 7.86 -2.00
C ALA A 40 -4.15 7.18 -1.98
N LEU A 41 -3.18 7.77 -2.67
CA LEU A 41 -1.81 7.25 -2.67
C LEU A 41 -1.26 7.19 -1.25
N HIS A 42 -0.84 6.00 -0.82
CA HIS A 42 -0.31 5.75 0.51
C HIS A 42 0.71 4.60 0.50
N TRP A 43 1.33 4.34 1.63
CA TRP A 43 2.16 3.17 1.90
C TRP A 43 2.02 2.76 3.36
N GLN A 44 2.32 1.52 3.68
CA GLN A 44 2.24 0.96 5.02
C GLN A 44 3.38 -0.02 5.33
N ASP A 45 3.53 -0.40 6.60
CA ASP A 45 4.57 -1.36 7.04
C ASP A 45 4.10 -2.83 6.91
N SER A 46 2.85 -3.05 6.54
CA SER A 46 2.27 -4.38 6.31
C SER A 46 2.40 -4.79 4.86
N MET A 47 2.31 -6.10 4.61
CA MET A 47 1.96 -6.62 3.28
C MET A 47 0.50 -6.31 3.01
N GLU A 48 0.20 -5.97 1.76
CA GLU A 48 -1.16 -5.79 1.28
C GLU A 48 -1.35 -6.54 -0.03
N LEU A 49 -2.44 -7.28 -0.12
CA LEU A 49 -2.88 -7.93 -1.35
C LEU A 49 -4.24 -7.34 -1.72
N VAL A 50 -4.37 -6.90 -2.96
CA VAL A 50 -5.66 -6.47 -3.52
C VAL A 50 -6.10 -7.52 -4.52
N PHE A 51 -7.13 -8.28 -4.17
CA PHE A 51 -7.71 -9.31 -5.03
C PHE A 51 -9.01 -8.81 -5.65
N VAL A 52 -9.00 -8.50 -6.93
CA VAL A 52 -10.19 -8.01 -7.64
C VAL A 52 -11.16 -9.17 -7.88
N LYS A 53 -12.33 -9.11 -7.27
CA LYS A 53 -13.37 -10.16 -7.36
C LYS A 53 -14.33 -9.91 -8.50
N LYS A 54 -14.68 -8.63 -8.77
CA LYS A 54 -15.61 -8.27 -9.85
C LYS A 54 -15.29 -6.90 -10.42
N GLY A 55 -15.63 -6.72 -11.70
CA GLY A 55 -15.54 -5.44 -12.38
C GLY A 55 -14.12 -5.02 -12.71
N ARG A 56 -13.92 -3.69 -12.86
CA ARG A 56 -12.66 -3.09 -13.30
C ARG A 56 -12.38 -1.79 -12.55
N GLY A 57 -11.09 -1.46 -12.41
CA GLY A 57 -10.63 -0.24 -11.78
C GLY A 57 -9.21 0.12 -12.21
N ILE A 58 -8.63 1.11 -11.57
CA ILE A 58 -7.23 1.46 -11.74
C ILE A 58 -6.50 1.17 -10.44
N VAL A 59 -5.41 0.43 -10.53
CA VAL A 59 -4.48 0.17 -9.43
C VAL A 59 -3.13 0.78 -9.79
N GLN A 60 -2.65 1.68 -8.95
CA GLN A 60 -1.31 2.26 -9.07
C GLN A 60 -0.36 1.56 -8.10
N ALA A 61 0.81 1.14 -8.58
CA ALA A 61 1.89 0.60 -7.79
C ALA A 61 3.19 1.34 -8.11
N GLY A 62 3.67 2.13 -7.17
CA GLY A 62 4.78 3.05 -7.42
C GLY A 62 4.46 4.03 -8.55
N LEU A 63 5.24 3.96 -9.64
CA LEU A 63 5.08 4.81 -10.82
C LEU A 63 4.21 4.18 -11.92
N THR A 64 3.72 2.97 -11.74
CA THR A 64 3.00 2.23 -12.77
C THR A 64 1.53 2.14 -12.42
N SER A 65 0.67 2.52 -13.36
CA SER A 65 -0.78 2.33 -13.27
C SER A 65 -1.19 1.13 -14.12
N TYR A 66 -2.07 0.31 -13.57
CA TYR A 66 -2.63 -0.88 -14.18
C TYR A 66 -4.14 -0.72 -14.31
N THR A 67 -4.70 -1.17 -15.42
CA THR A 67 -6.15 -1.41 -15.51
C THR A 67 -6.41 -2.76 -14.87
N ALA A 68 -7.00 -2.75 -13.69
CA ALA A 68 -7.35 -3.94 -12.94
C ALA A 68 -8.66 -4.55 -13.44
N ALA A 69 -8.72 -5.88 -13.45
CA ALA A 69 -9.91 -6.64 -13.82
C ALA A 69 -10.16 -7.80 -12.84
N ALA A 70 -11.36 -8.36 -12.88
CA ALA A 70 -11.72 -9.51 -12.05
C ALA A 70 -10.72 -10.66 -12.25
N GLY A 71 -10.23 -11.21 -11.14
CA GLY A 71 -9.20 -12.23 -11.07
C GLY A 71 -7.78 -11.68 -10.87
N ASP A 72 -7.53 -10.40 -11.05
CA ASP A 72 -6.21 -9.83 -10.82
C ASP A 72 -5.89 -9.75 -9.31
N ILE A 73 -4.67 -10.16 -8.95
CA ILE A 73 -4.12 -10.02 -7.59
C ILE A 73 -2.92 -9.08 -7.64
N TYR A 74 -2.99 -7.98 -6.90
CA TYR A 74 -1.89 -7.05 -6.71
C TYR A 74 -1.19 -7.33 -5.39
N VAL A 75 0.14 -7.32 -5.39
CA VAL A 75 0.97 -7.61 -4.22
C VAL A 75 1.81 -6.39 -3.88
N PHE A 76 1.54 -5.78 -2.73
CA PHE A 76 2.28 -4.64 -2.22
C PHE A 76 3.12 -5.05 -1.00
N ALA A 77 4.43 -5.11 -1.21
CA ALA A 77 5.36 -5.30 -0.10
C ALA A 77 5.38 -4.07 0.82
N PRO A 78 5.77 -4.22 2.10
CA PRO A 78 5.92 -3.09 3.00
C PRO A 78 6.65 -1.91 2.38
N GLY A 79 6.08 -0.73 2.53
CA GLY A 79 6.64 0.51 2.01
C GLY A 79 6.44 0.76 0.51
N VAL A 80 5.69 -0.06 -0.21
CA VAL A 80 5.33 0.22 -1.62
C VAL A 80 4.22 1.26 -1.65
N LEU A 81 4.46 2.37 -2.37
CA LEU A 81 3.41 3.37 -2.64
C LEU A 81 2.37 2.79 -3.59
N HIS A 82 1.09 2.89 -3.23
CA HIS A 82 -0.01 2.39 -4.05
C HIS A 82 -1.28 3.20 -3.84
N ALA A 83 -2.17 3.15 -4.82
CA ALA A 83 -3.47 3.80 -4.84
C ALA A 83 -4.46 3.00 -5.67
N LEU A 84 -5.75 3.12 -5.35
CA LEU A 84 -6.83 2.53 -6.14
C LEU A 84 -7.85 3.61 -6.50
N ARG A 85 -8.37 3.57 -7.71
CA ARG A 85 -9.40 4.52 -8.14
C ARG A 85 -10.35 3.91 -9.16
N GLN A 86 -11.48 4.53 -9.30
CA GLN A 86 -12.48 4.16 -10.30
C GLN A 86 -11.89 4.31 -11.72
N LEU A 87 -12.22 3.36 -12.61
CA LEU A 87 -12.00 3.47 -14.04
C LEU A 87 -13.31 3.99 -14.67
N ASP A 88 -13.28 5.20 -15.20
CA ASP A 88 -14.45 5.87 -15.78
C ASP A 88 -15.68 5.77 -14.86
N ASN A 89 -16.77 5.11 -15.34
CA ASN A 89 -17.97 4.85 -14.54
C ASN A 89 -18.09 3.37 -14.13
N GLU A 90 -17.02 2.59 -14.23
CA GLU A 90 -17.04 1.18 -13.88
C GLU A 90 -16.99 0.99 -12.35
N ARG A 91 -17.44 -0.17 -11.90
CA ARG A 91 -17.36 -0.61 -10.50
C ARG A 91 -16.28 -1.67 -10.36
N MET A 92 -15.54 -1.63 -9.26
CA MET A 92 -14.58 -2.65 -8.86
C MET A 92 -14.89 -3.13 -7.45
N GLU A 93 -15.16 -4.43 -7.30
CA GLU A 93 -15.25 -5.11 -6.00
C GLU A 93 -13.97 -5.89 -5.78
N TYR A 94 -13.34 -5.72 -4.63
CA TYR A 94 -12.10 -6.39 -4.31
C TYR A 94 -12.00 -6.73 -2.82
N GLU A 95 -11.17 -7.69 -2.51
CA GLU A 95 -10.72 -7.97 -1.15
C GLU A 95 -9.37 -7.32 -0.92
N ASN A 96 -9.29 -6.57 0.16
CA ASN A 96 -8.05 -6.00 0.64
C ASN A 96 -7.53 -6.83 1.82
N ILE A 97 -6.47 -7.62 1.59
CA ILE A 97 -5.90 -8.56 2.55
C ILE A 97 -4.63 -7.94 3.10
N ILE A 98 -4.66 -7.57 4.37
CA ILE A 98 -3.56 -6.85 5.02
C ILE A 98 -3.02 -7.67 6.18
N PHE A 99 -1.69 -7.86 6.21
CA PHE A 99 -1.05 -8.58 7.30
C PHE A 99 0.38 -8.09 7.58
N SER A 100 0.76 -8.12 8.85
CA SER A 100 2.14 -7.82 9.22
C SER A 100 3.04 -9.04 9.04
N LEU A 101 4.18 -8.85 8.40
CA LEU A 101 5.19 -9.91 8.27
C LEU A 101 5.72 -10.39 9.63
N SER A 102 5.61 -9.56 10.69
CA SER A 102 6.03 -9.94 12.04
C SER A 102 5.32 -11.19 12.58
N MET A 103 4.10 -11.49 12.11
CA MET A 103 3.37 -12.69 12.52
C MET A 103 3.95 -13.99 11.95
N LEU A 104 4.76 -13.89 10.89
CA LEU A 104 5.39 -15.00 10.20
C LEU A 104 6.88 -15.13 10.51
N LEU A 105 7.45 -14.20 11.29
CA LEU A 105 8.85 -14.20 11.65
C LEU A 105 9.04 -14.90 12.99
N PRO A 106 9.48 -16.17 13.05
CA PRO A 106 9.92 -16.77 14.27
C PRO A 106 11.32 -16.24 14.64
N GLY A 107 11.62 -16.17 15.89
CA GLY A 107 12.90 -15.95 16.56
C GLY A 107 14.09 -15.36 15.79
N LYS A 108 15.33 -15.65 16.30
CA LYS A 108 16.55 -14.97 15.83
C LYS A 108 17.09 -15.48 14.49
N TYR A 109 16.92 -16.76 14.16
CA TYR A 109 17.47 -17.38 12.94
C TYR A 109 16.41 -18.26 12.31
N ASP A 110 15.97 -17.88 11.11
CA ASP A 110 14.98 -18.62 10.33
C ASP A 110 15.22 -18.38 8.84
N TYR A 111 15.12 -19.45 8.02
CA TYR A 111 15.29 -19.38 6.59
C TYR A 111 14.34 -18.36 5.94
N THR A 112 13.06 -18.37 6.32
CA THR A 112 12.04 -17.46 5.78
C THR A 112 12.44 -16.01 5.96
N LYS A 113 13.01 -15.69 7.14
CA LYS A 113 13.47 -14.33 7.43
C LYS A 113 14.73 -13.99 6.64
N GLU A 114 15.78 -14.82 6.75
CA GLU A 114 17.13 -14.46 6.28
C GLU A 114 17.27 -14.59 4.76
N ASP A 115 16.69 -15.62 4.16
CA ASP A 115 16.87 -15.94 2.74
C ASP A 115 15.73 -15.49 1.84
N PHE A 116 14.55 -15.16 2.40
CA PHE A 116 13.43 -14.68 1.63
C PHE A 116 12.97 -13.26 2.04
N LEU A 117 12.41 -13.07 3.24
CA LEU A 117 11.77 -11.79 3.61
C LEU A 117 12.77 -10.63 3.72
N THR A 118 13.92 -10.83 4.36
CA THR A 118 14.96 -9.78 4.47
C THR A 118 15.51 -9.38 3.08
N PRO A 119 15.86 -10.30 2.17
CA PRO A 119 16.22 -9.97 0.80
C PRO A 119 15.12 -9.27 0.00
N LEU A 120 13.86 -9.71 0.12
CA LEU A 120 12.71 -9.08 -0.53
C LEU A 120 12.55 -7.63 -0.06
N LEU A 121 12.52 -7.39 1.24
CA LEU A 121 12.39 -6.06 1.82
C LEU A 121 13.59 -5.16 1.50
N ALA A 122 14.79 -5.74 1.42
CA ALA A 122 15.98 -5.03 0.98
C ALA A 122 16.01 -4.76 -0.53
N GLY A 123 15.07 -5.33 -1.31
CA GLY A 123 15.01 -5.21 -2.77
C GLY A 123 16.17 -5.92 -3.47
N ARG A 124 16.73 -6.98 -2.86
CA ARG A 124 17.74 -7.82 -3.50
C ARG A 124 17.15 -8.71 -4.59
N PHE A 125 15.87 -9.00 -4.50
CA PHE A 125 15.04 -9.53 -5.58
C PHE A 125 13.65 -8.90 -5.51
N THR A 126 12.82 -9.13 -6.53
CA THR A 126 11.44 -8.67 -6.57
C THR A 126 10.52 -9.83 -6.92
N VAL A 127 9.26 -9.69 -6.57
CA VAL A 127 8.16 -10.54 -7.05
C VAL A 127 7.28 -9.73 -7.98
N PRO A 128 6.50 -10.35 -8.87
CA PRO A 128 5.52 -9.63 -9.69
C PRO A 128 4.59 -8.78 -8.83
N THR A 129 4.32 -7.56 -9.29
CA THR A 129 3.35 -6.68 -8.64
C THR A 129 1.92 -7.13 -8.89
N VAL A 130 1.66 -7.77 -10.03
CA VAL A 130 0.34 -8.25 -10.43
C VAL A 130 0.43 -9.68 -10.95
N PHE A 131 -0.54 -10.49 -10.52
CA PHE A 131 -0.82 -11.82 -11.05
C PHE A 131 -2.21 -11.78 -11.67
N THR A 132 -2.27 -12.05 -12.97
CA THR A 132 -3.51 -12.12 -13.73
C THR A 132 -3.88 -13.58 -14.01
N PRO A 133 -5.13 -13.93 -14.34
CA PRO A 133 -5.52 -15.32 -14.64
C PRO A 133 -4.73 -16.01 -15.77
N VAL A 134 -4.03 -15.24 -16.60
CA VAL A 134 -3.15 -15.80 -17.64
C VAL A 134 -1.70 -16.02 -17.18
N TYR A 135 -1.37 -15.68 -15.93
CA TYR A 135 -0.04 -15.91 -15.38
C TYR A 135 0.23 -17.42 -15.20
N PRO A 136 1.41 -17.94 -15.58
CA PRO A 136 1.67 -19.40 -15.60
C PRO A 136 1.44 -20.12 -14.27
N TYR A 137 1.58 -19.43 -13.15
CA TYR A 137 1.43 -19.99 -11.80
C TYR A 137 0.29 -19.32 -11.03
N TYR A 138 -0.71 -18.82 -11.74
CA TYR A 138 -1.81 -18.07 -11.15
C TYR A 138 -2.56 -18.90 -10.09
N GLU A 139 -2.91 -20.14 -10.41
CA GLU A 139 -3.64 -21.03 -9.49
C GLU A 139 -2.83 -21.33 -8.22
N ASP A 140 -1.50 -21.49 -8.33
CA ASP A 140 -0.63 -21.69 -7.18
C ASP A 140 -0.60 -20.45 -6.27
N VAL A 141 -0.71 -19.24 -6.85
CA VAL A 141 -0.74 -17.96 -6.11
C VAL A 141 -2.10 -17.72 -5.48
N VAL A 142 -3.19 -17.98 -6.19
CA VAL A 142 -4.55 -17.67 -5.73
C VAL A 142 -5.05 -18.65 -4.67
N ALA A 143 -4.73 -19.95 -4.79
CA ALA A 143 -5.26 -20.97 -3.91
C ALA A 143 -5.02 -20.72 -2.40
N PRO A 144 -3.81 -20.34 -1.94
CA PRO A 144 -3.60 -20.02 -0.54
C PRO A 144 -4.33 -18.75 -0.08
N ILE A 145 -4.57 -17.79 -0.98
CA ILE A 145 -5.29 -16.55 -0.68
C ILE A 145 -6.79 -16.83 -0.51
N ASP A 146 -7.40 -17.55 -1.44
CA ASP A 146 -8.79 -17.97 -1.34
C ASP A 146 -9.03 -18.84 -0.10
N ALA A 147 -8.07 -19.71 0.24
CA ALA A 147 -8.17 -20.52 1.47
C ALA A 147 -8.16 -19.64 2.75
N CYS A 148 -7.44 -18.52 2.75
CA CYS A 148 -7.51 -17.55 3.85
C CYS A 148 -8.87 -16.86 3.91
N ASP A 149 -9.46 -16.49 2.78
CA ASP A 149 -10.80 -15.89 2.74
C ASP A 149 -11.85 -16.88 3.25
N GLU A 150 -11.84 -18.12 2.74
CA GLU A 150 -12.82 -19.14 3.15
C GLU A 150 -12.78 -19.44 4.66
N ILE A 151 -11.60 -19.59 5.25
CA ILE A 151 -11.52 -19.87 6.69
C ILE A 151 -11.95 -18.68 7.55
N CYS A 152 -11.80 -17.44 7.05
CA CYS A 152 -12.26 -16.25 7.73
C CYS A 152 -13.78 -16.12 7.82
N LYS A 153 -14.54 -16.81 6.97
CA LYS A 153 -16.01 -16.79 7.01
C LYS A 153 -16.57 -17.51 8.25
N THR A 154 -15.86 -18.51 8.75
CA THR A 154 -16.33 -19.34 9.89
C THR A 154 -15.46 -19.20 11.13
N MET A 155 -14.20 -18.81 10.98
CA MET A 155 -13.19 -18.64 12.06
C MET A 155 -13.22 -19.77 13.10
N PRO A 156 -13.09 -21.06 12.71
CA PRO A 156 -13.08 -22.16 13.66
C PRO A 156 -11.87 -22.08 14.60
N GLN A 157 -11.88 -22.83 15.68
CA GLN A 157 -10.74 -22.89 16.59
C GLN A 157 -9.46 -23.22 15.83
N GLY A 158 -8.41 -22.41 16.00
CA GLY A 158 -7.11 -22.56 15.33
C GLY A 158 -7.04 -21.98 13.91
N TYR A 159 -8.05 -21.22 13.45
CA TYR A 159 -8.03 -20.60 12.13
C TYR A 159 -6.77 -19.75 11.90
N GLN A 160 -6.19 -19.15 12.93
CA GLN A 160 -4.94 -18.39 12.84
C GLN A 160 -3.75 -19.25 12.40
N LEU A 161 -3.69 -20.50 12.86
CA LEU A 161 -2.65 -21.45 12.42
C LEU A 161 -2.82 -21.80 10.94
N TYR A 162 -4.09 -22.00 10.53
CA TYR A 162 -4.42 -22.27 9.13
C TYR A 162 -4.01 -21.08 8.23
N ILE A 163 -4.38 -19.85 8.59
CA ILE A 163 -3.99 -18.65 7.84
C ILE A 163 -2.47 -18.55 7.73
N LYS A 164 -1.71 -18.74 8.84
CA LYS A 164 -0.24 -18.72 8.79
C LYS A 164 0.29 -19.78 7.83
N SER A 165 -0.26 -21.00 7.84
CA SER A 165 0.18 -22.06 6.93
C SER A 165 -0.04 -21.67 5.47
N LYS A 166 -1.15 -21.02 5.15
CA LYS A 166 -1.47 -20.55 3.79
C LYS A 166 -0.62 -19.36 3.37
N LEU A 167 -0.29 -18.47 4.27
CA LEU A 167 0.65 -17.38 3.97
C LEU A 167 2.08 -17.89 3.75
N TYR A 168 2.53 -18.93 4.46
CA TYR A 168 3.79 -19.60 4.17
C TYR A 168 3.76 -20.32 2.80
N GLU A 169 2.65 -20.96 2.45
CA GLU A 169 2.45 -21.56 1.13
C GLU A 169 2.52 -20.49 0.02
N PHE A 170 1.84 -19.36 0.20
CA PHE A 170 1.91 -18.21 -0.70
C PHE A 170 3.35 -17.73 -0.89
N PHE A 171 4.11 -17.53 0.19
CA PHE A 171 5.51 -17.11 0.10
C PHE A 171 6.41 -18.17 -0.53
N PHE A 172 6.14 -19.46 -0.28
CA PHE A 172 6.86 -20.54 -0.97
C PHE A 172 6.65 -20.46 -2.49
N VAL A 173 5.43 -20.23 -2.95
CA VAL A 173 5.15 -20.05 -4.38
C VAL A 173 5.89 -18.83 -4.92
N LEU A 174 5.84 -17.68 -4.22
CA LEU A 174 6.57 -16.48 -4.63
C LEU A 174 8.08 -16.72 -4.73
N ASP A 175 8.67 -17.40 -3.75
CA ASP A 175 10.10 -17.71 -3.74
C ASP A 175 10.49 -18.70 -4.83
N ASN A 176 9.77 -19.80 -4.94
CA ASN A 176 10.08 -20.91 -5.82
C ASN A 176 9.79 -20.62 -7.31
N ARG A 177 8.67 -19.92 -7.60
CA ARG A 177 8.14 -19.72 -8.95
C ARG A 177 8.36 -18.31 -9.51
N CYS A 178 8.50 -17.30 -8.63
CA CYS A 178 8.42 -15.90 -9.04
C CYS A 178 9.70 -15.09 -8.75
N ARG A 179 10.60 -15.58 -7.92
CA ARG A 179 11.79 -14.86 -7.44
C ARG A 179 12.68 -14.28 -8.55
N ASN A 180 12.80 -14.97 -9.67
CA ASN A 180 13.71 -14.60 -10.76
C ASN A 180 12.99 -14.04 -11.99
N LEU A 181 11.67 -13.81 -11.90
CA LEU A 181 10.85 -13.40 -13.04
C LEU A 181 10.81 -11.88 -13.23
N THR A 182 11.27 -11.11 -12.24
CA THR A 182 11.24 -9.66 -12.28
C THR A 182 12.64 -9.06 -12.31
N LYS A 183 12.82 -8.05 -13.17
CA LYS A 183 14.04 -7.23 -13.13
C LYS A 183 13.98 -6.33 -11.89
N PRO A 184 15.10 -6.10 -11.17
CA PRO A 184 15.13 -5.14 -10.07
C PRO A 184 14.53 -3.81 -10.51
N LEU A 185 13.54 -3.32 -9.79
CA LEU A 185 12.95 -2.01 -10.04
C LEU A 185 14.06 -0.95 -9.91
N LYS A 186 14.44 -0.31 -11.02
CA LYS A 186 15.31 0.89 -11.00
C LYS A 186 14.72 2.01 -10.13
N SER A 187 13.47 1.85 -9.70
CA SER A 187 12.66 2.85 -9.05
C SER A 187 12.80 2.90 -7.51
N LYS A 188 13.50 1.98 -6.82
CA LYS A 188 13.55 2.03 -5.35
C LYS A 188 14.13 3.36 -4.85
N LYS A 189 15.28 3.80 -5.38
CA LYS A 189 15.86 5.11 -5.04
C LYS A 189 14.92 6.27 -5.35
N THR A 190 14.18 6.15 -6.44
CA THR A 190 13.20 7.14 -6.89
C THR A 190 12.01 7.20 -5.94
N LEU A 191 11.45 6.06 -5.56
CA LEU A 191 10.34 5.98 -4.61
C LEU A 191 10.76 6.42 -3.19
N ASP A 192 11.98 6.09 -2.76
CA ASP A 192 12.50 6.55 -1.48
C ASP A 192 12.63 8.08 -1.45
N LYS A 193 13.06 8.72 -2.54
CA LYS A 193 13.04 10.17 -2.68
C LYS A 193 11.63 10.76 -2.58
N MET A 194 10.64 10.13 -3.21
CA MET A 194 9.23 10.57 -3.09
C MET A 194 8.75 10.51 -1.66
N LYS A 195 9.05 9.43 -0.92
CA LYS A 195 8.70 9.33 0.51
C LYS A 195 9.31 10.46 1.34
N VAL A 196 10.56 10.86 1.03
CA VAL A 196 11.22 12.00 1.69
C VAL A 196 10.48 13.31 1.38
N VAL A 197 10.12 13.53 0.10
CA VAL A 197 9.33 14.69 -0.35
C VAL A 197 8.00 14.75 0.39
N LEU A 198 7.25 13.65 0.39
CA LEU A 198 5.93 13.58 0.99
C LEU A 198 5.99 13.80 2.51
N LYS A 199 6.99 13.21 3.17
CA LYS A 199 7.24 13.43 4.61
C LYS A 199 7.62 14.89 4.92
N TYR A 200 8.37 15.54 4.04
CA TYR A 200 8.67 16.96 4.19
C TYR A 200 7.41 17.82 4.09
N VAL A 201 6.54 17.54 3.11
CA VAL A 201 5.25 18.22 2.98
C VAL A 201 4.40 18.02 4.22
N GLU A 202 4.27 16.79 4.72
CA GLU A 202 3.52 16.45 5.94
C GLU A 202 4.01 17.26 7.16
N ASN A 203 5.30 17.43 7.31
CA ASN A 203 5.89 18.12 8.45
C ASN A 203 5.82 19.65 8.35
N ASN A 204 5.66 20.19 7.14
CA ASN A 204 5.77 21.62 6.88
C ASN A 204 4.55 22.21 6.15
N TYR A 205 3.43 21.47 6.02
CA TYR A 205 2.26 21.91 5.25
C TYR A 205 1.60 23.20 5.81
N ALA A 206 1.80 23.50 7.10
CA ALA A 206 1.30 24.73 7.74
C ALA A 206 2.12 25.97 7.33
N ASP A 207 3.32 25.77 6.79
CA ASP A 207 4.21 26.79 6.33
C ASP A 207 4.18 26.90 4.80
N LYS A 208 4.73 28.00 4.27
CA LYS A 208 4.85 28.17 2.82
C LYS A 208 5.98 27.26 2.29
N ILE A 209 5.63 26.20 1.58
CA ILE A 209 6.60 25.32 0.90
C ILE A 209 6.86 25.87 -0.51
N SER A 210 8.10 26.24 -0.81
CA SER A 210 8.50 26.62 -2.16
C SER A 210 8.94 25.41 -2.99
N ILE A 211 8.85 25.53 -4.32
CA ILE A 211 9.34 24.49 -5.25
C ILE A 211 10.84 24.29 -5.08
N ALA A 212 11.59 25.37 -4.81
CA ALA A 212 13.04 25.32 -4.59
C ALA A 212 13.37 24.47 -3.37
N ASP A 213 12.71 24.70 -2.21
CA ASP A 213 12.97 23.96 -0.97
C ASP A 213 12.72 22.46 -1.15
N ILE A 214 11.61 22.09 -1.79
CA ILE A 214 11.24 20.69 -1.95
C ILE A 214 12.10 19.99 -3.02
N ALA A 215 12.56 20.71 -4.05
CA ALA A 215 13.49 20.19 -5.04
C ALA A 215 14.85 19.87 -4.39
N ASP A 216 15.35 20.76 -3.51
CA ASP A 216 16.56 20.52 -2.74
C ASP A 216 16.44 19.32 -1.82
N VAL A 217 15.32 19.17 -1.09
CA VAL A 217 15.02 18.02 -0.26
C VAL A 217 15.04 16.70 -1.06
N ALA A 218 14.55 16.73 -2.31
CA ALA A 218 14.57 15.59 -3.22
C ALA A 218 15.95 15.35 -3.88
N GLY A 219 16.86 16.33 -3.81
CA GLY A 219 18.12 16.32 -4.53
C GLY A 219 17.91 16.39 -6.05
N PHE A 220 17.04 17.30 -6.50
CA PHE A 220 16.71 17.57 -7.90
C PHE A 220 16.80 19.06 -8.21
N SER A 221 16.91 19.42 -9.51
CA SER A 221 16.56 20.77 -9.96
C SER A 221 15.03 20.93 -9.93
N GLU A 222 14.54 22.19 -9.79
CA GLU A 222 13.09 22.48 -9.75
C GLU A 222 12.34 21.87 -10.94
N SER A 223 12.86 22.07 -12.17
CA SER A 223 12.24 21.52 -13.39
C SER A 223 12.19 19.99 -13.40
N HIS A 224 13.24 19.34 -12.91
CA HIS A 224 13.29 17.88 -12.78
C HIS A 224 12.31 17.39 -11.70
N PHE A 225 12.27 18.07 -10.56
CA PHE A 225 11.34 17.77 -9.49
C PHE A 225 9.88 17.87 -9.94
N MET A 226 9.48 18.95 -10.60
CA MET A 226 8.11 19.15 -11.07
C MET A 226 7.66 18.04 -12.04
N ARG A 227 8.53 17.66 -12.98
CA ARG A 227 8.27 16.56 -13.91
C ARG A 227 8.18 15.24 -13.17
N TYR A 228 9.16 14.94 -12.35
CA TYR A 228 9.23 13.72 -11.54
C TYR A 228 8.01 13.56 -10.61
N PHE A 229 7.61 14.64 -9.93
CA PHE A 229 6.45 14.64 -9.07
C PHE A 229 5.17 14.34 -9.86
N LYS A 230 4.96 15.03 -10.99
CA LYS A 230 3.79 14.82 -11.86
C LYS A 230 3.74 13.40 -12.43
N GLU A 231 4.86 12.86 -12.87
CA GLU A 231 4.96 11.48 -13.37
C GLU A 231 4.64 10.45 -12.26
N THR A 232 5.04 10.72 -11.03
CA THR A 232 4.84 9.82 -9.89
C THR A 232 3.46 9.91 -9.29
N MET A 233 2.95 11.13 -9.11
CA MET A 233 1.72 11.42 -8.37
C MET A 233 0.50 11.57 -9.28
N GLY A 234 0.70 11.70 -10.60
CA GLY A 234 -0.38 11.95 -11.56
C GLY A 234 -0.93 13.39 -11.56
N THR A 235 -0.47 14.22 -10.62
CA THR A 235 -0.90 15.62 -10.46
C THR A 235 0.31 16.53 -10.28
N SER A 236 0.16 17.85 -10.50
CA SER A 236 1.25 18.78 -10.23
C SER A 236 1.50 18.93 -8.73
N PHE A 237 2.73 19.30 -8.35
CA PHE A 237 3.06 19.55 -6.93
C PHE A 237 2.20 20.67 -6.31
N VAL A 238 1.89 21.68 -7.10
CA VAL A 238 1.06 22.82 -6.64
C VAL A 238 -0.38 22.38 -6.40
N ASP A 239 -0.95 21.60 -7.32
CA ASP A 239 -2.31 21.05 -7.16
C ASP A 239 -2.36 20.12 -5.95
N TYR A 240 -1.36 19.25 -5.79
CA TYR A 240 -1.25 18.37 -4.63
C TYR A 240 -1.21 19.14 -3.30
N LEU A 241 -0.44 20.23 -3.21
CA LEU A 241 -0.41 21.06 -2.00
C LEU A 241 -1.74 21.72 -1.72
N ASN A 242 -2.44 22.20 -2.77
CA ASN A 242 -3.74 22.83 -2.63
C ASN A 242 -4.80 21.82 -2.16
N ASP A 243 -4.84 20.62 -2.75
CA ASP A 243 -5.76 19.56 -2.39
C ASP A 243 -5.50 19.05 -0.97
N HIS A 244 -4.23 18.87 -0.61
CA HIS A 244 -3.82 18.45 0.72
C HIS A 244 -4.20 19.48 1.79
N GLY A 245 -4.03 20.77 1.48
CA GLY A 245 -4.51 21.87 2.32
C GLY A 245 -6.02 21.85 2.49
N CYS A 246 -6.78 21.67 1.40
CA CYS A 246 -8.25 21.63 1.44
C CYS A 246 -8.79 20.43 2.23
N GLU A 247 -8.21 19.23 2.07
CA GLU A 247 -8.62 18.06 2.86
C GLU A 247 -8.34 18.23 4.36
N THR A 248 -7.22 18.84 4.70
CA THR A 248 -6.84 19.12 6.09
C THR A 248 -7.81 20.16 6.71
N PHE A 249 -8.16 21.21 5.99
CA PHE A 249 -9.16 22.20 6.43
C PHE A 249 -10.57 21.60 6.54
N ALA A 250 -10.97 20.71 5.65
CA ALA A 250 -12.27 20.04 5.71
C ALA A 250 -12.38 19.12 6.95
N LYS A 251 -11.32 18.37 7.25
CA LYS A 251 -11.25 17.51 8.46
C LYS A 251 -11.24 18.33 9.76
N LEU A 252 -10.51 19.44 9.80
CA LEU A 252 -10.51 20.35 10.95
C LEU A 252 -11.90 21.01 11.18
N ARG A 253 -12.64 21.33 10.11
CA ARG A 253 -14.01 21.80 10.20
C ARG A 253 -14.97 20.74 10.75
N GLN A 254 -14.83 19.48 10.35
CA GLN A 254 -15.64 18.38 10.88
C GLN A 254 -15.36 18.13 12.37
N LEU A 255 -14.09 18.18 12.79
CA LEU A 255 -13.70 18.05 14.20
C LEU A 255 -14.16 19.26 15.04
N GLY A 256 -14.09 20.48 14.52
CA GLY A 256 -14.57 21.68 15.19
C GLY A 256 -16.10 21.74 15.38
N ALA A 257 -16.87 21.07 14.51
CA ALA A 257 -18.34 21.01 14.64
C ALA A 257 -18.82 20.13 15.82
N PHE A 258 -17.94 19.30 16.40
CA PHE A 258 -18.25 18.49 17.61
C PHE A 258 -17.96 19.21 18.94
N TYR A 259 -17.30 20.38 18.92
CA TYR A 259 -16.97 21.12 20.15
C TYR A 259 -17.96 22.30 20.48
N PHE A 260 -18.99 22.51 19.66
CA PHE A 260 -20.03 23.53 19.89
C PHE A 260 -21.44 22.93 19.88
N ARG A 261 -21.64 21.83 20.61
CA ARG A 261 -22.99 21.41 21.07
C ARG A 261 -22.94 20.87 22.47
#